data_ef3348e86492a0af3b51d124e33a8535
#
_entry.id   ef3348e86492a0af3b51d124e33a8535
#
_cell.length_a   1.000
_cell.length_b   1.000
_cell.length_c   1.000
_cell.angle_alpha   90.00
_cell.angle_beta   90.00
_cell.angle_gamma   90.00
#
_symmetry.space_group_name_H-M   'P 1'
#
loop_
_entity.id
_entity.type
_entity.pdbx_description
1 polymer ?
#
loop_
_entity_poly.entity_id
_entity_poly.type
_entity_poly.pdbx_seq_one_letter_code
_entity_poly.pdbx_strand_id
1 'polypeptide(L)'
;MPRICLSLLLIGALGACGGGPAAPEPEPPAPDVSAAEELIARSIAYHDPAGLWDSGEIALRIMESRPNGVTRTVEVGMAPGSGAMEVSRETDAAVVSFAVSGEEILRRAVDGNEELDEAALGENGLDSERVMWLRNYYLFVWGLPMKLRDPGTLVDPDPVMDSYNGQEALKVRVTYDPEVGGDTWYFYFHPETARMIGYRFYHDESANDGEYIHLEGEIASGGLRLPAKRSWFFHQGEEFLGEDEAVSLTVTP
;
A
#
# COMPACT_ATOMS: atom_id res chain seq x y z
N MET A 1 -86.01 14.62 7.90
CA MET A 1 -86.46 15.92 7.40
C MET A 1 -85.31 16.65 6.79
N PRO A 2 -85.51 17.15 5.60
CA PRO A 2 -84.42 17.51 4.68
C PRO A 2 -83.98 18.97 4.79
N ARG A 3 -82.82 19.30 4.29
CA ARG A 3 -82.63 20.58 3.62
C ARG A 3 -81.56 20.49 2.56
N ILE A 4 -81.98 20.59 1.36
CA ILE A 4 -81.30 20.84 0.11
C ILE A 4 -80.73 22.25 0.14
N CYS A 5 -79.48 22.41 -0.27
CA CYS A 5 -78.92 23.67 -0.76
C CYS A 5 -78.04 23.44 -1.97
N LEU A 6 -78.51 23.96 -3.03
CA LEU A 6 -78.02 24.06 -4.39
C LEU A 6 -76.96 25.16 -4.44
N SER A 7 -75.78 24.95 -5.02
CA SER A 7 -74.87 26.05 -5.42
C SER A 7 -74.01 25.71 -6.59
N LEU A 8 -74.27 26.33 -7.65
CA LEU A 8 -73.53 26.79 -8.81
C LEU A 8 -72.15 26.17 -9.15
N LEU A 9 -72.11 25.64 -10.37
CA LEU A 9 -70.91 25.41 -11.17
C LEU A 9 -70.30 26.74 -11.56
N LEU A 10 -68.92 26.89 -11.26
CA LEU A 10 -68.07 27.82 -11.96
C LEU A 10 -67.04 27.01 -12.73
N ILE A 11 -67.14 27.04 -14.05
CA ILE A 11 -66.13 26.48 -14.95
C ILE A 11 -64.96 27.48 -15.02
N GLY A 12 -63.80 27.15 -14.35
CA GLY A 12 -62.58 27.86 -14.51
C GLY A 12 -61.65 27.13 -15.47
N ALA A 13 -61.40 27.73 -16.64
CA ALA A 13 -60.44 27.22 -17.60
C ALA A 13 -59.04 27.44 -17.02
N LEU A 14 -58.36 26.35 -16.62
CA LEU A 14 -56.95 26.34 -16.27
C LEU A 14 -56.12 26.11 -17.54
N GLY A 15 -55.38 27.16 -17.96
CA GLY A 15 -54.39 27.06 -18.99
C GLY A 15 -53.26 26.13 -18.55
N ALA A 16 -53.01 25.07 -19.31
CA ALA A 16 -51.84 24.20 -19.19
C ALA A 16 -50.61 24.95 -19.67
N CYS A 17 -49.82 25.49 -18.73
CA CYS A 17 -48.43 25.85 -19.02
C CYS A 17 -47.62 24.54 -19.10
N GLY A 18 -47.23 24.13 -20.33
CA GLY A 18 -46.32 23.03 -20.57
C GLY A 18 -44.92 23.38 -20.03
N GLY A 19 -44.57 22.90 -18.85
CA GLY A 19 -43.22 22.83 -18.38
C GLY A 19 -42.50 21.70 -19.12
N GLY A 20 -41.63 22.03 -20.09
CA GLY A 20 -40.70 21.06 -20.66
C GLY A 20 -39.82 20.45 -19.53
N PRO A 21 -39.26 19.24 -19.75
CA PRO A 21 -38.33 18.64 -18.80
C PRO A 21 -37.17 19.62 -18.54
N ALA A 22 -36.88 19.86 -17.27
CA ALA A 22 -35.75 20.66 -16.87
C ALA A 22 -34.47 20.03 -17.48
N ALA A 23 -33.60 20.87 -18.05
CA ALA A 23 -32.32 20.43 -18.54
C ALA A 23 -31.57 19.79 -17.35
N PRO A 24 -30.83 18.68 -17.57
CA PRO A 24 -30.02 18.09 -16.50
C PRO A 24 -29.04 19.15 -15.95
N GLU A 25 -28.97 19.25 -14.64
CA GLU A 25 -27.96 20.06 -13.99
C GLU A 25 -26.57 19.63 -14.48
N PRO A 26 -25.67 20.57 -14.81
CA PRO A 26 -24.33 20.20 -15.22
C PRO A 26 -23.68 19.39 -14.11
N GLU A 27 -23.12 18.23 -14.44
CA GLU A 27 -22.32 17.43 -13.51
C GLU A 27 -21.21 18.33 -12.94
N PRO A 28 -20.95 18.26 -11.62
CA PRO A 28 -19.84 18.98 -11.02
C PRO A 28 -18.55 18.60 -11.75
N PRO A 29 -17.63 19.56 -11.98
CA PRO A 29 -16.35 19.25 -12.61
C PRO A 29 -15.66 18.15 -11.79
N ALA A 30 -15.03 17.19 -12.48
CA ALA A 30 -14.22 16.17 -11.85
C ALA A 30 -13.15 16.88 -10.97
N PRO A 31 -12.86 16.37 -9.78
CA PRO A 31 -11.81 16.95 -8.95
C PRO A 31 -10.49 17.05 -9.74
N ASP A 32 -9.84 18.20 -9.68
CA ASP A 32 -8.54 18.38 -10.33
C ASP A 32 -7.54 17.41 -9.68
N VAL A 33 -6.99 16.50 -10.48
CA VAL A 33 -5.94 15.56 -10.06
C VAL A 33 -4.64 16.36 -9.90
N SER A 34 -3.99 16.24 -8.76
CA SER A 34 -2.74 16.94 -8.49
C SER A 34 -1.55 16.36 -9.28
N ALA A 35 -0.48 17.13 -9.46
CA ALA A 35 0.72 16.68 -10.13
C ALA A 35 1.39 15.47 -9.44
N ALA A 36 1.29 15.38 -8.11
CA ALA A 36 1.79 14.24 -7.34
C ALA A 36 0.94 12.98 -7.56
N GLU A 37 -0.37 13.10 -7.61
CA GLU A 37 -1.27 11.98 -7.91
C GLU A 37 -1.06 11.47 -9.34
N GLU A 38 -0.83 12.35 -10.32
CA GLU A 38 -0.46 11.97 -11.69
C GLU A 38 0.88 11.23 -11.73
N LEU A 39 1.89 11.70 -10.97
CA LEU A 39 3.18 11.03 -10.88
C LEU A 39 3.06 9.64 -10.25
N ILE A 40 2.30 9.50 -9.15
CA ILE A 40 2.01 8.20 -8.52
C ILE A 40 1.28 7.28 -9.49
N ALA A 41 0.29 7.81 -10.24
CA ALA A 41 -0.43 7.04 -11.27
C ALA A 41 0.50 6.52 -12.36
N ARG A 42 1.43 7.35 -12.84
CA ARG A 42 2.46 6.95 -13.81
C ARG A 42 3.41 5.90 -13.22
N SER A 43 3.78 6.05 -11.95
CA SER A 43 4.62 5.09 -11.25
C SER A 43 3.93 3.74 -11.13
N ILE A 44 2.66 3.72 -10.75
CA ILE A 44 1.86 2.48 -10.68
C ILE A 44 1.76 1.85 -12.08
N ALA A 45 1.48 2.63 -13.12
CA ALA A 45 1.43 2.13 -14.50
C ALA A 45 2.78 1.57 -14.99
N TYR A 46 3.91 2.08 -14.48
CA TYR A 46 5.23 1.51 -14.73
C TYR A 46 5.43 0.18 -14.02
N HIS A 47 5.07 0.11 -12.72
CA HIS A 47 5.31 -1.05 -11.88
C HIS A 47 4.26 -2.16 -12.07
N ASP A 48 3.00 -1.78 -12.25
CA ASP A 48 1.86 -2.71 -12.39
C ASP A 48 0.86 -2.25 -13.45
N PRO A 49 1.22 -2.32 -14.74
CA PRO A 49 0.36 -1.87 -15.83
C PRO A 49 -0.92 -2.68 -16.00
N ALA A 50 -1.00 -3.87 -15.43
CA ALA A 50 -2.14 -4.78 -15.57
C ALA A 50 -3.01 -4.89 -14.30
N GLY A 51 -2.66 -4.19 -13.21
CA GLY A 51 -3.41 -4.26 -11.95
C GLY A 51 -3.30 -5.60 -11.23
N LEU A 52 -2.17 -6.27 -11.41
CA LEU A 52 -1.93 -7.61 -10.85
C LEU A 52 -1.72 -7.58 -9.33
N TRP A 53 -1.33 -6.43 -8.78
CA TRP A 53 -1.23 -6.27 -7.34
C TRP A 53 -2.58 -6.50 -6.64
N ASP A 54 -3.66 -6.00 -7.21
CA ASP A 54 -4.99 -6.13 -6.63
C ASP A 54 -5.71 -7.42 -7.04
N SER A 55 -5.39 -7.99 -8.21
CA SER A 55 -6.14 -9.10 -8.80
C SER A 55 -5.43 -10.45 -8.76
N GLY A 56 -4.10 -10.45 -8.57
CA GLY A 56 -3.27 -11.65 -8.70
C GLY A 56 -2.88 -12.29 -7.37
N GLU A 57 -2.35 -13.50 -7.49
CA GLU A 57 -1.60 -14.17 -6.43
C GLU A 57 -0.11 -13.96 -6.68
N ILE A 58 0.60 -13.46 -5.67
CA ILE A 58 2.00 -13.06 -5.75
C ILE A 58 2.81 -13.94 -4.81
N ALA A 59 3.83 -14.60 -5.33
CA ALA A 59 4.79 -15.34 -4.52
C ALA A 59 6.18 -14.72 -4.68
N LEU A 60 6.77 -14.36 -3.54
CA LEU A 60 8.11 -13.78 -3.41
C LEU A 60 9.01 -14.70 -2.58
N ARG A 61 10.25 -14.88 -3.03
CA ARG A 61 11.33 -15.38 -2.20
C ARG A 61 12.34 -14.27 -1.99
N ILE A 62 12.63 -13.97 -0.73
CA ILE A 62 13.44 -12.83 -0.30
C ILE A 62 14.62 -13.38 0.51
N MET A 63 15.83 -12.89 0.21
CA MET A 63 17.00 -13.04 1.07
C MET A 63 17.14 -11.78 1.90
N GLU A 64 17.01 -11.90 3.21
CA GLU A 64 17.26 -10.79 4.14
C GLU A 64 18.64 -10.98 4.76
N SER A 65 19.45 -9.90 4.77
CA SER A 65 20.76 -9.87 5.42
C SER A 65 20.86 -8.72 6.41
N ARG A 66 21.64 -8.92 7.47
CA ARG A 66 21.83 -7.94 8.54
C ARG A 66 23.32 -7.67 8.74
N PRO A 67 23.72 -6.50 9.29
CA PRO A 67 25.14 -6.13 9.48
C PRO A 67 25.95 -7.13 10.30
N ASN A 68 25.30 -7.86 11.21
CA ASN A 68 25.93 -8.89 12.04
C ASN A 68 26.18 -10.23 11.30
N GLY A 69 25.91 -10.29 10.00
CA GLY A 69 26.09 -11.48 9.16
C GLY A 69 24.93 -12.48 9.24
N VAL A 70 23.88 -12.20 10.02
CA VAL A 70 22.67 -13.03 10.02
C VAL A 70 21.97 -12.90 8.68
N THR A 71 21.67 -14.03 8.06
CA THR A 71 20.86 -14.13 6.85
C THR A 71 19.60 -14.93 7.13
N ARG A 72 18.55 -14.65 6.34
CA ARG A 72 17.28 -15.32 6.46
C ARG A 72 16.62 -15.43 5.09
N THR A 73 16.09 -16.59 4.76
CA THR A 73 15.20 -16.76 3.61
C THR A 73 13.77 -16.51 4.06
N VAL A 74 13.05 -15.69 3.33
CA VAL A 74 11.62 -15.44 3.55
C VAL A 74 10.86 -15.79 2.28
N GLU A 75 9.84 -16.62 2.43
CA GLU A 75 8.87 -16.87 1.38
C GLU A 75 7.55 -16.20 1.77
N VAL A 76 7.02 -15.40 0.86
CA VAL A 76 5.77 -14.65 1.05
C VAL A 76 4.85 -14.99 -0.10
N GLY A 77 3.75 -15.67 0.19
CA GLY A 77 2.61 -15.79 -0.70
C GLY A 77 1.55 -14.78 -0.29
N MET A 78 1.05 -13.96 -1.22
CA MET A 78 0.03 -12.98 -0.91
C MET A 78 -0.95 -12.79 -2.04
N ALA A 79 -2.22 -12.53 -1.69
CA ALA A 79 -3.26 -12.09 -2.59
C ALA A 79 -3.86 -10.80 -2.00
N PRO A 80 -3.27 -9.62 -2.30
CA PRO A 80 -3.61 -8.36 -1.63
C PRO A 80 -5.09 -7.99 -1.73
N GLY A 81 -5.71 -8.23 -2.87
CA GLY A 81 -7.14 -7.96 -3.08
C GLY A 81 -8.09 -8.77 -2.19
N SER A 82 -7.70 -9.97 -1.76
CA SER A 82 -8.46 -10.80 -0.81
C SER A 82 -7.98 -10.65 0.64
N GLY A 83 -6.81 -10.05 0.85
CA GLY A 83 -6.15 -9.97 2.14
C GLY A 83 -5.51 -11.26 2.63
N ALA A 84 -5.42 -12.29 1.79
CA ALA A 84 -4.77 -13.55 2.14
C ALA A 84 -3.25 -13.40 2.05
N MET A 85 -2.55 -13.93 3.05
CA MET A 85 -1.09 -13.97 3.08
C MET A 85 -0.59 -15.21 3.83
N GLU A 86 0.47 -15.80 3.31
CA GLU A 86 1.27 -16.82 4.00
C GLU A 86 2.73 -16.38 4.00
N VAL A 87 3.39 -16.52 5.14
CA VAL A 87 4.80 -16.17 5.31
C VAL A 87 5.53 -17.35 5.95
N SER A 88 6.70 -17.69 5.38
CA SER A 88 7.65 -18.61 5.98
C SER A 88 9.01 -17.95 6.07
N ARG A 89 9.64 -17.98 7.24
CA ARG A 89 10.92 -17.34 7.55
C ARG A 89 11.88 -18.41 8.05
N GLU A 90 12.87 -18.72 7.24
CA GLU A 90 13.87 -19.75 7.53
C GLU A 90 15.19 -19.11 7.97
N THR A 91 15.71 -19.59 9.11
CA THR A 91 17.05 -19.30 9.64
C THR A 91 17.77 -20.60 9.93
N ASP A 92 19.03 -20.55 10.31
CA ASP A 92 19.79 -21.73 10.78
C ASP A 92 19.16 -22.40 12.02
N ALA A 93 18.33 -21.67 12.77
CA ALA A 93 17.73 -22.13 14.01
C ALA A 93 16.38 -22.84 13.84
N ALA A 94 15.51 -22.30 12.99
CA ALA A 94 14.14 -22.79 12.80
C ALA A 94 13.48 -22.22 11.55
N VAL A 95 12.40 -22.85 11.11
CA VAL A 95 11.43 -22.34 10.14
C VAL A 95 10.20 -21.85 10.91
N VAL A 96 9.95 -20.56 10.86
CA VAL A 96 8.80 -19.92 11.50
C VAL A 96 7.81 -19.50 10.42
N SER A 97 6.55 -19.92 10.53
CA SER A 97 5.54 -19.61 9.51
C SER A 97 4.18 -19.21 10.10
N PHE A 98 3.46 -18.41 9.32
CA PHE A 98 2.07 -18.05 9.63
C PHE A 98 1.25 -17.87 8.36
N ALA A 99 -0.07 -17.98 8.48
CA ALA A 99 -1.04 -17.65 7.46
C ALA A 99 -2.15 -16.78 8.05
N VAL A 100 -2.59 -15.80 7.25
CA VAL A 100 -3.67 -14.87 7.63
C VAL A 100 -4.64 -14.66 6.48
N SER A 101 -5.87 -14.23 6.81
CA SER A 101 -6.85 -13.74 5.85
C SER A 101 -7.51 -12.49 6.44
N GLY A 102 -7.26 -11.33 5.82
CA GLY A 102 -7.61 -10.05 6.43
C GLY A 102 -6.94 -9.89 7.80
N GLU A 103 -7.73 -9.76 8.84
CA GLU A 103 -7.25 -9.63 10.23
C GLU A 103 -7.26 -10.98 11.00
N GLU A 104 -7.72 -12.05 10.38
CA GLU A 104 -7.79 -13.38 10.98
C GLU A 104 -6.47 -14.13 10.81
N ILE A 105 -5.91 -14.63 11.91
CA ILE A 105 -4.74 -15.51 11.90
C ILE A 105 -5.24 -16.95 11.76
N LEU A 106 -4.95 -17.57 10.62
CA LEU A 106 -5.42 -18.92 10.29
C LEU A 106 -4.48 -20.00 10.78
N ARG A 107 -3.16 -19.73 10.80
CA ARG A 107 -2.13 -20.72 11.15
C ARG A 107 -0.89 -20.03 11.69
N ARG A 108 -0.21 -20.68 12.63
CA ARG A 108 1.13 -20.34 13.13
C ARG A 108 1.88 -21.63 13.40
N ALA A 109 3.13 -21.72 12.98
CA ALA A 109 3.93 -22.93 13.17
C ALA A 109 5.42 -22.62 13.35
N VAL A 110 6.11 -23.50 14.08
CA VAL A 110 7.58 -23.54 14.20
C VAL A 110 8.01 -24.95 13.80
N ASP A 111 8.85 -25.06 12.78
CA ASP A 111 9.28 -26.34 12.17
C ASP A 111 8.11 -27.28 11.81
N GLY A 112 6.99 -26.67 11.38
CA GLY A 112 5.75 -27.36 11.05
C GLY A 112 4.88 -27.76 12.25
N ASN A 113 5.31 -27.53 13.48
CA ASN A 113 4.51 -27.73 14.67
C ASN A 113 3.56 -26.55 14.89
N GLU A 114 2.26 -26.81 14.91
CA GLU A 114 1.19 -25.81 15.14
C GLU A 114 0.71 -25.80 16.61
N GLU A 115 1.07 -26.80 17.41
CA GLU A 115 0.75 -26.87 18.84
C GLU A 115 1.75 -26.03 19.64
N LEU A 116 1.53 -24.70 19.67
CA LEU A 116 2.39 -23.72 20.33
C LEU A 116 1.66 -23.10 21.52
N ASP A 117 2.32 -23.03 22.67
CA ASP A 117 1.85 -22.24 23.80
C ASP A 117 2.22 -20.75 23.63
N GLU A 118 1.71 -19.88 24.53
CA GLU A 118 1.95 -18.45 24.46
C GLU A 118 3.45 -18.09 24.56
N ALA A 119 4.22 -18.84 25.33
CA ALA A 119 5.65 -18.61 25.45
C ALA A 119 6.37 -18.89 24.13
N ALA A 120 6.08 -20.04 23.51
CA ALA A 120 6.62 -20.40 22.20
C ALA A 120 6.20 -19.42 21.10
N LEU A 121 4.95 -18.92 21.13
CA LEU A 121 4.50 -17.88 20.21
C LEU A 121 5.32 -16.59 20.36
N GLY A 122 5.51 -16.11 21.59
CA GLY A 122 6.29 -14.90 21.87
C GLY A 122 7.77 -15.05 21.50
N GLU A 123 8.42 -16.16 21.88
CA GLU A 123 9.83 -16.43 21.59
C GLU A 123 10.13 -16.48 20.07
N ASN A 124 9.16 -16.92 19.27
CA ASN A 124 9.31 -17.04 17.81
C ASN A 124 8.71 -15.85 17.04
N GLY A 125 8.21 -14.81 17.74
CA GLY A 125 7.59 -13.65 17.09
C GLY A 125 6.34 -14.03 16.29
N LEU A 126 5.55 -14.96 16.85
CA LEU A 126 4.27 -15.44 16.33
C LEU A 126 3.08 -15.00 17.20
N ASP A 127 3.28 -14.13 18.19
CA ASP A 127 2.16 -13.47 18.85
C ASP A 127 1.32 -12.67 17.85
N SER A 128 0.07 -12.42 18.19
CA SER A 128 -0.89 -11.86 17.25
C SER A 128 -0.50 -10.46 16.77
N GLU A 129 0.07 -9.63 17.63
CA GLU A 129 0.52 -8.28 17.29
C GLU A 129 1.66 -8.33 16.27
N ARG A 130 2.66 -9.17 16.51
CA ARG A 130 3.82 -9.32 15.62
C ARG A 130 3.44 -9.91 14.27
N VAL A 131 2.53 -10.90 14.23
CA VAL A 131 2.03 -11.48 12.98
C VAL A 131 1.34 -10.42 12.14
N MET A 132 0.44 -9.62 12.73
CA MET A 132 -0.27 -8.55 12.02
C MET A 132 0.67 -7.43 11.59
N TRP A 133 1.67 -7.10 12.40
CA TRP A 133 2.71 -6.15 12.00
C TRP A 133 3.50 -6.67 10.79
N LEU A 134 3.93 -7.93 10.79
CA LEU A 134 4.65 -8.54 9.65
C LEU A 134 3.80 -8.57 8.38
N ARG A 135 2.52 -8.92 8.51
CA ARG A 135 1.56 -8.86 7.39
C ARG A 135 1.54 -7.46 6.77
N ASN A 136 1.33 -6.43 7.59
CA ASN A 136 1.28 -5.05 7.13
C ASN A 136 2.61 -4.59 6.54
N TYR A 137 3.73 -4.98 7.14
CA TYR A 137 5.08 -4.70 6.64
C TYR A 137 5.29 -5.27 5.22
N TYR A 138 5.05 -6.57 5.01
CA TYR A 138 5.25 -7.17 3.68
C TYR A 138 4.28 -6.59 2.65
N LEU A 139 3.00 -6.39 2.99
CA LEU A 139 2.03 -5.75 2.09
C LEU A 139 2.47 -4.34 1.71
N PHE A 140 2.91 -3.53 2.66
CA PHE A 140 3.31 -2.15 2.40
C PHE A 140 4.60 -2.09 1.59
N VAL A 141 5.68 -2.67 2.10
CA VAL A 141 7.02 -2.56 1.52
C VAL A 141 7.09 -3.14 0.10
N TRP A 142 6.47 -4.31 -0.13
CA TRP A 142 6.45 -4.95 -1.44
C TRP A 142 5.32 -4.46 -2.34
N GLY A 143 4.34 -3.77 -1.78
CA GLY A 143 3.22 -3.16 -2.51
C GLY A 143 3.46 -1.74 -3.00
N LEU A 144 4.58 -1.12 -2.66
CA LEU A 144 4.91 0.20 -3.21
C LEU A 144 5.27 0.11 -4.70
N PRO A 145 4.80 1.03 -5.57
CA PRO A 145 4.01 2.23 -5.26
C PRO A 145 2.49 2.03 -5.21
N MET A 146 1.93 0.85 -5.49
CA MET A 146 0.49 0.58 -5.54
C MET A 146 -0.21 0.99 -4.23
N LYS A 147 0.43 0.77 -3.10
CA LYS A 147 -0.04 1.14 -1.76
C LYS A 147 -0.22 2.66 -1.52
N LEU A 148 0.33 3.51 -2.39
CA LEU A 148 0.14 4.96 -2.29
C LEU A 148 -1.27 5.42 -2.72
N ARG A 149 -2.14 4.51 -3.14
CA ARG A 149 -3.57 4.75 -3.42
C ARG A 149 -4.50 4.23 -2.34
N ASP A 150 -3.97 3.63 -1.30
CA ASP A 150 -4.80 3.09 -0.23
C ASP A 150 -5.57 4.21 0.49
N PRO A 151 -6.77 3.92 0.98
CA PRO A 151 -7.52 4.85 1.81
C PRO A 151 -6.70 5.36 3.01
N GLY A 152 -6.82 6.65 3.30
CA GLY A 152 -6.07 7.28 4.39
C GLY A 152 -4.67 7.73 4.02
N THR A 153 -4.23 7.55 2.76
CA THR A 153 -2.99 8.14 2.25
C THR A 153 -3.23 9.61 1.89
N LEU A 154 -2.44 10.51 2.45
CA LEU A 154 -2.51 11.96 2.26
C LEU A 154 -1.28 12.41 1.48
N VAL A 155 -1.45 12.77 0.22
CA VAL A 155 -0.38 13.13 -0.70
C VAL A 155 -0.27 14.66 -0.82
N ASP A 156 0.91 15.23 -0.60
CA ASP A 156 1.17 16.63 -0.89
C ASP A 156 1.08 16.85 -2.41
N PRO A 157 0.36 17.88 -2.91
CA PRO A 157 -0.05 17.96 -4.31
C PRO A 157 1.09 18.22 -5.29
N ASP A 158 2.18 18.83 -4.85
CA ASP A 158 3.25 19.32 -5.70
C ASP A 158 4.55 18.51 -5.52
N PRO A 159 4.96 17.69 -6.51
CA PRO A 159 6.26 17.04 -6.50
C PRO A 159 7.40 18.07 -6.55
N VAL A 160 8.47 17.82 -5.83
CA VAL A 160 9.64 18.70 -5.78
C VAL A 160 10.83 18.00 -6.44
N MET A 161 11.54 18.72 -7.32
CA MET A 161 12.84 18.23 -7.83
C MET A 161 13.83 18.14 -6.69
N ASP A 162 14.47 16.98 -6.55
CA ASP A 162 15.45 16.66 -5.52
C ASP A 162 16.54 15.73 -6.09
N SER A 163 17.46 15.34 -5.26
CA SER A 163 18.45 14.30 -5.55
C SER A 163 18.31 13.16 -4.55
N TYR A 164 18.30 11.93 -5.04
CA TYR A 164 18.25 10.74 -4.19
C TYR A 164 19.25 9.69 -4.65
N ASN A 165 20.12 9.23 -3.73
CA ASN A 165 21.21 8.30 -4.05
C ASN A 165 22.01 8.71 -5.29
N GLY A 166 22.36 10.01 -5.40
CA GLY A 166 23.20 10.56 -6.47
C GLY A 166 22.52 10.71 -7.83
N GLN A 167 21.21 10.53 -7.93
CA GLN A 167 20.44 10.73 -9.17
C GLN A 167 19.32 11.77 -8.98
N GLU A 168 18.94 12.45 -10.07
CA GLU A 168 17.79 13.35 -10.07
C GLU A 168 16.51 12.59 -9.78
N ALA A 169 15.63 13.16 -8.97
CA ALA A 169 14.39 12.57 -8.54
C ALA A 169 13.26 13.60 -8.42
N LEU A 170 12.04 13.17 -8.65
CA LEU A 170 10.84 13.85 -8.17
C LEU A 170 10.48 13.29 -6.80
N LYS A 171 10.47 14.16 -5.80
CA LYS A 171 10.14 13.82 -4.41
C LYS A 171 8.68 14.18 -4.13
N VAL A 172 7.94 13.24 -3.56
CA VAL A 172 6.56 13.44 -3.08
C VAL A 172 6.53 13.18 -1.58
N ARG A 173 5.99 14.15 -0.82
CA ARG A 173 5.72 13.98 0.60
C ARG A 173 4.36 13.32 0.78
N VAL A 174 4.29 12.34 1.67
CA VAL A 174 3.07 11.59 2.02
C VAL A 174 2.98 11.48 3.54
N THR A 175 1.79 11.70 4.05
CA THR A 175 1.40 11.38 5.41
C THR A 175 0.17 10.48 5.38
N TYR A 176 -0.27 10.04 6.52
CA TYR A 176 -1.44 9.17 6.61
C TYR A 176 -2.44 9.71 7.62
N ASP A 177 -3.69 9.31 7.47
CA ASP A 177 -4.66 9.52 8.54
C ASP A 177 -4.13 8.91 9.85
N PRO A 178 -4.35 9.55 11.02
CA PRO A 178 -3.79 9.09 12.30
C PRO A 178 -4.13 7.65 12.68
N GLU A 179 -5.21 7.10 12.14
CA GLU A 179 -5.63 5.71 12.33
C GLU A 179 -4.82 4.73 11.45
N VAL A 180 -4.14 5.23 10.41
CA VAL A 180 -3.33 4.44 9.46
C VAL A 180 -1.85 4.47 9.83
N GLY A 181 -1.33 5.65 10.16
CA GLY A 181 0.08 5.81 10.53
C GLY A 181 0.44 7.23 10.96
N GLY A 182 1.51 7.37 11.75
CA GLY A 182 1.96 8.65 12.29
C GLY A 182 3.21 9.23 11.61
N ASP A 183 3.86 8.45 10.75
CA ASP A 183 5.13 8.82 10.15
C ASP A 183 4.97 9.78 8.97
N THR A 184 5.98 10.62 8.75
CA THR A 184 6.11 11.41 7.53
C THR A 184 7.00 10.68 6.54
N TRP A 185 6.48 10.45 5.33
CA TRP A 185 7.16 9.72 4.27
C TRP A 185 7.52 10.62 3.11
N TYR A 186 8.63 10.31 2.42
CA TYR A 186 9.06 10.91 1.17
C TYR A 186 9.40 9.80 0.18
N PHE A 187 8.68 9.78 -0.95
CA PHE A 187 8.90 8.83 -2.04
C PHE A 187 9.60 9.52 -3.19
N TYR A 188 10.57 8.84 -3.77
CA TYR A 188 11.42 9.38 -4.83
C TYR A 188 11.20 8.60 -6.12
N PHE A 189 10.92 9.33 -7.19
CA PHE A 189 10.61 8.79 -8.50
C PHE A 189 11.58 9.33 -9.55
N HIS A 190 11.96 8.48 -10.50
CA HIS A 190 12.75 8.91 -11.65
C HIS A 190 11.91 9.90 -12.49
N PRO A 191 12.45 11.09 -12.87
CA PRO A 191 11.63 12.15 -13.46
C PRO A 191 10.97 11.76 -14.78
N GLU A 192 11.64 11.00 -15.62
CA GLU A 192 11.15 10.61 -16.93
C GLU A 192 10.25 9.38 -16.89
N THR A 193 10.70 8.32 -16.22
CA THR A 193 10.02 7.00 -16.24
C THR A 193 8.99 6.83 -15.16
N ALA A 194 9.00 7.68 -14.12
CA ALA A 194 8.24 7.54 -12.88
C ALA A 194 8.51 6.25 -12.09
N ARG A 195 9.58 5.50 -12.42
CA ARG A 195 10.03 4.35 -11.62
C ARG A 195 10.36 4.82 -10.21
N MET A 196 9.88 4.13 -9.19
CA MET A 196 10.28 4.41 -7.81
C MET A 196 11.76 4.02 -7.60
N ILE A 197 12.55 4.94 -7.04
CA ILE A 197 14.00 4.77 -6.86
C ILE A 197 14.42 4.74 -5.40
N GLY A 198 13.51 5.05 -4.48
CA GLY A 198 13.73 4.99 -3.05
C GLY A 198 12.67 5.71 -2.27
N TYR A 199 12.79 5.63 -0.97
CA TYR A 199 11.91 6.33 -0.04
C TYR A 199 12.62 6.52 1.31
N ARG A 200 12.07 7.41 2.12
CA ARG A 200 12.48 7.62 3.51
C ARG A 200 11.26 7.93 4.36
N PHE A 201 11.38 7.70 5.63
CA PHE A 201 10.36 8.11 6.59
C PHE A 201 10.99 8.66 7.87
N TYR A 202 10.19 9.42 8.59
CA TYR A 202 10.54 10.00 9.87
C TYR A 202 9.43 9.73 10.88
N HIS A 203 9.80 9.23 12.05
CA HIS A 203 8.93 9.25 13.23
C HIS A 203 8.83 10.68 13.79
N ASP A 204 9.97 11.36 13.86
CA ASP A 204 10.09 12.79 14.14
C ASP A 204 11.10 13.43 13.18
N GLU A 205 10.61 14.16 12.19
CA GLU A 205 11.45 14.81 11.19
C GLU A 205 12.38 15.84 11.81
N SER A 206 11.94 16.55 12.87
CA SER A 206 12.74 17.56 13.56
C SER A 206 13.92 16.96 14.34
N ALA A 207 13.79 15.70 14.77
CA ALA A 207 14.82 14.92 15.43
C ALA A 207 15.71 14.15 14.44
N ASN A 208 15.40 14.17 13.13
CA ASN A 208 16.00 13.32 12.11
C ASN A 208 15.92 11.82 12.51
N ASP A 209 14.79 11.43 13.13
CA ASP A 209 14.52 10.07 13.59
C ASP A 209 13.73 9.30 12.53
N GLY A 210 14.30 8.23 12.02
CA GLY A 210 13.71 7.39 10.98
C GLY A 210 14.77 6.73 10.09
N GLU A 211 14.33 6.26 8.94
CA GLU A 211 15.14 5.45 8.04
C GLU A 211 15.00 5.93 6.59
N TYR A 212 16.01 5.62 5.76
CA TYR A 212 15.93 5.77 4.32
C TYR A 212 16.31 4.47 3.61
N ILE A 213 15.69 4.24 2.46
CA ILE A 213 15.75 2.97 1.76
C ILE A 213 16.11 3.20 0.30
N HIS A 214 17.26 2.69 -0.11
CA HIS A 214 17.66 2.64 -1.51
C HIS A 214 17.02 1.45 -2.22
N LEU A 215 16.49 1.69 -3.42
CA LEU A 215 15.92 0.66 -4.27
C LEU A 215 16.83 0.44 -5.48
N GLU A 216 17.20 -0.81 -5.74
CA GLU A 216 18.08 -1.18 -6.84
C GLU A 216 17.56 -2.37 -7.63
N GLY A 217 17.84 -2.38 -8.92
CA GLY A 217 17.42 -3.46 -9.81
C GLY A 217 15.91 -3.58 -9.94
N GLU A 218 15.49 -4.55 -10.71
CA GLU A 218 14.07 -4.91 -10.88
C GLU A 218 13.94 -6.42 -11.01
N ILE A 219 12.88 -6.96 -10.41
CA ILE A 219 12.39 -8.31 -10.65
C ILE A 219 10.98 -8.22 -11.21
N ALA A 220 10.66 -9.03 -12.23
CA ALA A 220 9.37 -8.92 -12.92
C ALA A 220 8.76 -10.29 -13.22
N SER A 221 7.44 -10.37 -13.12
CA SER A 221 6.64 -11.54 -13.49
C SER A 221 5.23 -11.10 -13.90
N GLY A 222 4.71 -11.65 -14.99
CA GLY A 222 3.34 -11.40 -15.47
C GLY A 222 3.06 -9.94 -15.89
N GLY A 223 4.04 -9.05 -15.81
CA GLY A 223 3.89 -7.60 -16.02
C GLY A 223 4.07 -6.78 -14.73
N LEU A 224 3.92 -7.39 -13.56
CA LEU A 224 4.28 -6.76 -12.29
C LEU A 224 5.81 -6.62 -12.21
N ARG A 225 6.31 -5.42 -11.85
CA ARG A 225 7.73 -5.09 -11.67
C ARG A 225 7.93 -4.54 -10.27
N LEU A 226 8.80 -5.17 -9.51
CA LEU A 226 9.17 -4.73 -8.16
C LEU A 226 10.66 -4.40 -8.11
N PRO A 227 11.10 -3.46 -7.26
CA PRO A 227 12.51 -3.31 -6.96
C PRO A 227 13.08 -4.63 -6.45
N ALA A 228 14.20 -5.08 -7.05
CA ALA A 228 14.81 -6.36 -6.65
C ALA A 228 15.44 -6.27 -5.27
N LYS A 229 16.02 -5.12 -4.94
CA LYS A 229 16.81 -4.94 -3.72
C LYS A 229 16.37 -3.70 -2.95
N ARG A 230 16.34 -3.79 -1.63
CA ARG A 230 16.08 -2.72 -0.66
C ARG A 230 17.21 -2.71 0.35
N SER A 231 17.99 -1.62 0.40
CA SER A 231 19.03 -1.40 1.40
C SER A 231 18.57 -0.33 2.38
N TRP A 232 18.57 -0.68 3.66
CA TRP A 232 17.99 0.10 4.76
C TRP A 232 19.08 0.78 5.57
N PHE A 233 18.87 2.05 5.92
CA PHE A 233 19.81 2.85 6.69
C PHE A 233 19.08 3.74 7.69
N PHE A 234 19.66 3.96 8.87
CA PHE A 234 19.19 5.02 9.76
C PHE A 234 19.52 6.40 9.20
N HIS A 235 18.66 7.41 9.46
CA HIS A 235 19.01 8.80 9.18
C HIS A 235 20.17 9.28 10.04
N GLN A 236 20.13 8.93 11.34
CA GLN A 236 21.17 9.28 12.27
C GLN A 236 22.40 8.39 12.07
N GLY A 237 23.51 9.03 11.67
CA GLY A 237 24.79 8.32 11.48
C GLY A 237 24.89 7.50 10.22
N GLU A 238 23.86 7.45 9.38
CA GLU A 238 23.83 6.69 8.11
C GLU A 238 24.21 5.21 8.29
N GLU A 239 23.85 4.64 9.45
CA GLU A 239 24.18 3.26 9.79
C GLU A 239 23.34 2.30 8.95
N PHE A 240 24.03 1.33 8.33
CA PHE A 240 23.38 0.26 7.55
C PHE A 240 22.63 -0.70 8.47
N LEU A 241 21.35 -0.93 8.19
CA LEU A 241 20.45 -1.79 8.97
C LEU A 241 20.28 -3.18 8.38
N GLY A 242 20.43 -3.29 7.07
CA GLY A 242 20.25 -4.56 6.37
C GLY A 242 19.80 -4.38 4.93
N GLU A 243 19.65 -5.50 4.28
CA GLU A 243 19.27 -5.59 2.88
C GLU A 243 18.22 -6.69 2.70
N ASP A 244 17.22 -6.42 1.88
CA ASP A 244 16.21 -7.40 1.46
C ASP A 244 16.28 -7.52 -0.07
N GLU A 245 16.66 -8.70 -0.58
CA GLU A 245 16.76 -8.99 -2.01
C GLU A 245 15.71 -10.01 -2.43
N ALA A 246 14.83 -9.63 -3.35
CA ALA A 246 13.89 -10.56 -4.00
C ALA A 246 14.64 -11.41 -5.01
N VAL A 247 14.81 -12.70 -4.70
CA VAL A 247 15.52 -13.65 -5.56
C VAL A 247 14.59 -14.41 -6.51
N SER A 248 13.29 -14.42 -6.24
CA SER A 248 12.26 -14.87 -7.17
C SER A 248 10.94 -14.15 -6.98
N LEU A 249 10.22 -13.97 -8.08
CA LEU A 249 8.86 -13.43 -8.13
C LEU A 249 8.04 -14.30 -9.08
N THR A 250 6.88 -14.75 -8.63
CA THR A 250 5.87 -15.38 -9.47
C THR A 250 4.54 -14.69 -9.27
N VAL A 251 3.85 -14.36 -10.35
CA VAL A 251 2.52 -13.74 -10.33
C VAL A 251 1.57 -14.60 -11.15
N THR A 252 0.47 -15.00 -10.53
CA THR A 252 -0.65 -15.73 -11.16
C THR A 252 -1.87 -14.79 -11.18
N PRO A 253 -2.42 -14.46 -12.36
CA PRO A 253 -3.59 -13.58 -12.51
C PRO A 253 -4.86 -14.15 -11.88
#